data_58af43e080de3da510138468b6388754
#
_entry.id   58af43e080de3da510138468b6388754
#
_cell.length_a   1.000
_cell.length_b   1.000
_cell.length_c   1.000
_cell.angle_alpha   90.00
_cell.angle_beta   90.00
_cell.angle_gamma   90.00
#
_symmetry.space_group_name_H-M   'P 1'
#
loop_
_entity.id
_entity.type
_entity.pdbx_description
1 polymer ?
#
loop_
_entity_poly.entity_id
_entity_poly.type
_entity_poly.pdbx_seq_one_letter_code
_entity_poly.pdbx_strand_id
1 'polypeptide(L)'
;MTNKFYSLLLPLLMGVSATGIHAAPAAGTAAGTSATSDDVKYDGPLTIKLGTRVDYQREYQKSELLDEPSGFKGNNLMISIQGNITERFSFRYRQRISQTKSNSSFFDGTDYMWLQYAFNNRWDIRAGKVALEFGSAEYQRDPSEQYVLSDFWNYPPCYKFGVNLGYNLTANDRLVLQAAESSFRTKDNDTYMYTLSWYGNHDWFHTMYSANVAEYRRGKFIYYLSLGHTLNFGKAQINVDYQNRFIEKHDFWKDCTIRGELMVRPNDHFNLVGFGVYTSNKTHDLGPLYITYGSELTRFGGIVEYAPIPEKDTTLKIHAGYSYCYGQEGVKHEVPSRNRHFMTVGVQWEMDIVALAKKIWNKQHK
;
A
#
# COMPACT_ATOMS: atom_id res chain seq x y z
N MET A 1 3.75 -5.27 -33.99
CA MET A 1 2.43 -5.30 -33.30
C MET A 1 2.35 -4.35 -32.10
N THR A 2 3.16 -3.32 -32.06
CA THR A 2 3.35 -2.40 -30.92
C THR A 2 2.46 -1.14 -30.95
N ASN A 3 1.75 -0.86 -32.03
CA ASN A 3 1.08 0.45 -32.21
C ASN A 3 -0.37 0.55 -31.69
N LYS A 4 -0.97 -0.52 -31.17
CA LYS A 4 -2.37 -0.47 -30.72
C LYS A 4 -2.56 -0.22 -29.21
N PHE A 5 -1.49 -0.35 -28.42
CA PHE A 5 -1.57 -0.11 -26.97
C PHE A 5 -1.62 1.39 -26.64
N TYR A 6 -0.92 2.21 -27.43
CA TYR A 6 -0.93 3.68 -27.26
C TYR A 6 -2.28 4.32 -27.57
N SER A 7 -3.12 3.68 -28.37
CA SER A 7 -4.44 4.21 -28.74
C SER A 7 -5.51 4.02 -27.65
N LEU A 8 -5.28 3.18 -26.64
CA LEU A 8 -6.22 2.92 -25.55
C LEU A 8 -5.93 3.77 -24.30
N LEU A 9 -4.68 4.18 -24.09
CA LEU A 9 -4.29 5.02 -22.96
C LEU A 9 -4.58 6.51 -23.18
N LEU A 10 -4.52 7.00 -24.42
CA LEU A 10 -4.73 8.41 -24.73
C LEU A 10 -6.18 8.90 -24.50
N PRO A 11 -7.25 8.14 -24.82
CA PRO A 11 -8.63 8.59 -24.57
C PRO A 11 -9.01 8.64 -23.08
N LEU A 12 -8.40 7.78 -22.24
CA LEU A 12 -8.67 7.79 -20.79
C LEU A 12 -8.07 9.02 -20.07
N LEU A 13 -7.01 9.58 -20.63
CA LEU A 13 -6.32 10.76 -20.11
C LEU A 13 -6.92 12.09 -20.59
N MET A 14 -7.68 12.11 -21.70
CA MET A 14 -8.20 13.34 -22.32
C MET A 14 -9.67 13.65 -22.04
N GLY A 15 -10.37 12.83 -21.24
CA GLY A 15 -11.81 12.97 -20.98
C GLY A 15 -12.24 14.00 -19.93
N VAL A 16 -11.33 14.84 -19.42
CA VAL A 16 -11.68 15.88 -18.42
C VAL A 16 -11.75 17.26 -19.09
N SER A 17 -12.95 17.66 -19.49
CA SER A 17 -13.23 19.03 -19.91
C SER A 17 -13.16 19.97 -18.69
N ALA A 18 -12.31 20.98 -18.81
CA ALA A 18 -12.16 22.05 -17.83
C ALA A 18 -13.43 22.91 -17.77
N THR A 19 -14.23 22.75 -16.72
CA THR A 19 -15.19 23.78 -16.29
C THR A 19 -14.68 24.40 -15.01
N GLY A 20 -14.49 25.71 -15.05
CA GLY A 20 -13.93 26.49 -13.96
C GLY A 20 -14.81 26.45 -12.70
N ILE A 21 -14.17 26.25 -11.56
CA ILE A 21 -14.80 26.35 -10.23
C ILE A 21 -14.02 27.34 -9.38
N HIS A 22 -14.77 28.30 -8.84
CA HIS A 22 -14.32 29.33 -7.91
C HIS A 22 -13.84 28.68 -6.58
N ALA A 23 -12.73 29.18 -6.08
CA ALA A 23 -12.20 28.82 -4.77
C ALA A 23 -13.11 29.30 -3.64
N ALA A 24 -13.53 28.42 -2.76
CA ALA A 24 -14.09 28.71 -1.45
C ALA A 24 -13.08 28.39 -0.34
N PRO A 25 -13.08 29.09 0.82
CA PRO A 25 -12.02 29.02 1.80
C PRO A 25 -12.09 27.74 2.63
N ALA A 26 -10.92 27.24 2.98
CA ALA A 26 -10.73 26.06 3.80
C ALA A 26 -11.27 26.27 5.23
N ALA A 27 -12.14 25.38 5.66
CA ALA A 27 -12.49 25.21 7.06
C ALA A 27 -12.57 23.71 7.40
N GLY A 28 -11.85 23.30 8.43
CA GLY A 28 -12.09 22.06 9.17
C GLY A 28 -11.22 20.89 8.78
N THR A 29 -10.24 20.64 9.63
CA THR A 29 -9.42 19.43 9.68
C THR A 29 -10.27 18.18 9.89
N ALA A 30 -10.63 17.48 8.80
CA ALA A 30 -11.07 16.10 8.85
C ALA A 30 -9.84 15.22 8.62
N ALA A 31 -9.45 14.45 9.64
CA ALA A 31 -8.42 13.44 9.55
C ALA A 31 -8.89 12.30 8.64
N GLY A 32 -8.48 12.35 7.39
CA GLY A 32 -8.81 11.37 6.36
C GLY A 32 -7.96 11.62 5.13
N THR A 33 -6.64 11.70 5.33
CA THR A 33 -5.71 11.92 4.22
C THR A 33 -5.40 10.60 3.54
N SER A 34 -6.05 10.35 2.43
CA SER A 34 -5.51 9.46 1.40
C SER A 34 -4.62 10.24 0.40
N ALA A 35 -3.83 11.17 0.90
CA ALA A 35 -2.57 11.47 0.25
C ALA A 35 -1.73 10.20 0.33
N THR A 36 -0.95 9.87 -0.69
CA THR A 36 0.03 8.79 -0.57
C THR A 36 0.69 8.95 0.80
N SER A 37 0.90 7.86 1.54
CA SER A 37 1.57 7.92 2.86
C SER A 37 2.91 8.68 2.77
N ASP A 38 3.36 8.95 1.57
CA ASP A 38 4.59 9.63 1.20
C ASP A 38 4.45 11.14 0.97
N ASP A 39 3.23 11.65 0.71
CA ASP A 39 3.01 13.08 0.39
C ASP A 39 2.55 13.91 1.61
N VAL A 40 2.59 13.34 2.81
CA VAL A 40 2.25 14.07 4.05
C VAL A 40 3.23 15.21 4.25
N LYS A 41 2.74 16.45 4.23
CA LYS A 41 3.49 17.59 4.73
C LYS A 41 3.70 17.40 6.24
N TYR A 42 4.95 17.27 6.65
CA TYR A 42 5.29 17.09 8.06
C TYR A 42 5.20 18.41 8.79
N ASP A 43 4.37 18.47 9.83
CA ASP A 43 4.18 19.64 10.71
C ASP A 43 5.35 19.76 11.69
N GLY A 44 6.57 19.89 11.17
CA GLY A 44 7.75 20.04 12.01
C GLY A 44 9.03 19.61 11.31
N PRO A 45 10.18 20.00 11.87
CA PRO A 45 11.47 19.71 11.24
C PRO A 45 11.82 18.21 11.30
N LEU A 46 11.33 17.47 12.28
CA LEU A 46 11.68 16.06 12.49
C LEU A 46 10.56 15.31 13.20
N THR A 47 10.23 14.12 12.69
CA THR A 47 9.35 13.12 13.32
C THR A 47 10.10 11.80 13.43
N ILE A 48 10.09 11.16 14.59
CA ILE A 48 10.66 9.83 14.82
C ILE A 48 9.56 8.95 15.41
N LYS A 49 9.11 7.96 14.66
CA LYS A 49 8.08 7.02 15.10
C LYS A 49 8.66 5.63 15.31
N LEU A 50 8.25 5.02 16.40
CA LEU A 50 8.49 3.61 16.69
C LEU A 50 7.15 2.91 16.75
N GLY A 51 6.97 1.88 15.92
CA GLY A 51 5.74 1.10 15.84
C GLY A 51 5.98 -0.39 15.98
N THR A 52 5.04 -1.09 16.62
CA THR A 52 5.05 -2.55 16.71
C THR A 52 3.65 -3.14 16.67
N ARG A 53 3.57 -4.37 16.21
CA ARG A 53 2.36 -5.21 16.26
C ARG A 53 2.73 -6.63 16.65
N VAL A 54 2.03 -7.16 17.65
CA VAL A 54 2.15 -8.53 18.12
C VAL A 54 0.78 -9.17 18.07
N ASP A 55 0.70 -10.31 17.43
CA ASP A 55 -0.55 -11.04 17.19
C ASP A 55 -0.46 -12.47 17.72
N TYR A 56 -1.57 -12.98 18.20
CA TYR A 56 -1.80 -14.41 18.32
C TYR A 56 -2.68 -14.83 17.14
N GLN A 57 -2.17 -15.75 16.32
CA GLN A 57 -2.78 -16.14 15.06
C GLN A 57 -3.12 -17.63 15.07
N ARG A 58 -4.21 -17.99 14.42
CA ARG A 58 -4.59 -19.37 14.12
C ARG A 58 -5.01 -19.46 12.67
N GLU A 59 -4.41 -20.40 11.95
CA GLU A 59 -4.80 -20.73 10.59
C GLU A 59 -5.18 -22.18 10.48
N TYR A 60 -6.34 -22.45 9.90
CA TYR A 60 -6.83 -23.79 9.66
C TYR A 60 -7.04 -24.00 8.17
N GLN A 61 -6.73 -25.20 7.68
CA GLN A 61 -7.05 -25.65 6.34
C GLN A 61 -7.82 -26.96 6.44
N LYS A 62 -9.06 -27.01 5.91
CA LYS A 62 -9.93 -28.20 6.00
C LYS A 62 -10.06 -28.77 7.43
N SER A 63 -10.20 -27.91 8.41
CA SER A 63 -10.26 -28.23 9.85
C SER A 63 -8.93 -28.66 10.49
N GLU A 64 -7.84 -28.76 9.77
CA GLU A 64 -6.52 -29.02 10.31
C GLU A 64 -5.80 -27.71 10.64
N LEU A 65 -5.20 -27.63 11.82
CA LEU A 65 -4.40 -26.48 12.24
C LEU A 65 -3.09 -26.48 11.44
N LEU A 66 -2.75 -25.33 10.86
CA LEU A 66 -1.45 -25.09 10.25
C LEU A 66 -0.50 -24.52 11.32
N ASP A 67 0.51 -25.29 11.71
CA ASP A 67 1.41 -24.93 12.81
C ASP A 67 2.31 -23.72 12.48
N GLU A 68 2.88 -23.70 11.26
CA GLU A 68 3.82 -22.64 10.85
C GLU A 68 3.20 -21.23 10.91
N PRO A 69 2.01 -20.95 10.34
CA PRO A 69 1.38 -19.62 10.43
C PRO A 69 0.71 -19.36 11.77
N SER A 70 0.55 -20.36 12.65
CA SER A 70 -0.16 -20.25 13.93
C SER A 70 0.76 -19.85 15.10
N GLY A 71 0.19 -19.37 16.20
CA GLY A 71 0.87 -18.99 17.44
C GLY A 71 1.10 -17.51 17.59
N PHE A 72 1.98 -17.13 18.51
CA PHE A 72 2.39 -15.73 18.73
C PHE A 72 3.34 -15.27 17.62
N LYS A 73 3.06 -14.13 17.04
CA LYS A 73 3.83 -13.51 15.94
C LYS A 73 4.16 -12.06 16.26
N GLY A 74 5.44 -11.70 16.17
CA GLY A 74 5.88 -10.30 16.09
C GLY A 74 5.74 -9.85 14.62
N ASN A 75 4.57 -9.41 14.23
CA ASN A 75 4.27 -9.15 12.81
C ASN A 75 4.89 -7.85 12.30
N ASN A 76 5.12 -6.89 13.19
CA ASN A 76 5.74 -5.64 12.81
C ASN A 76 6.56 -5.07 13.97
N LEU A 77 7.78 -4.64 13.67
CA LEU A 77 8.59 -3.75 14.49
C LEU A 77 9.33 -2.84 13.54
N MET A 78 8.99 -1.55 13.55
CA MET A 78 9.58 -0.59 12.63
C MET A 78 9.95 0.73 13.32
N ILE A 79 10.97 1.37 12.77
CA ILE A 79 11.33 2.76 13.04
C ILE A 79 11.16 3.57 11.77
N SER A 80 10.55 4.74 11.88
CA SER A 80 10.40 5.71 10.79
C SER A 80 10.95 7.06 11.24
N ILE A 81 11.83 7.64 10.44
CA ILE A 81 12.42 8.94 10.64
C ILE A 81 12.12 9.77 9.38
N GLN A 82 11.52 10.93 9.56
CA GLN A 82 11.15 11.78 8.44
C GLN A 82 11.13 13.25 8.85
N GLY A 83 11.36 14.14 7.91
CA GLY A 83 11.35 15.56 8.19
C GLY A 83 11.76 16.42 7.01
N ASN A 84 11.79 17.73 7.27
CA ASN A 84 12.22 18.74 6.34
C ASN A 84 13.60 19.25 6.76
N ILE A 85 14.60 19.14 5.86
CA ILE A 85 15.92 19.73 6.04
C ILE A 85 15.84 21.22 5.79
N THR A 86 15.08 21.61 4.75
CA THR A 86 14.73 22.99 4.40
C THR A 86 13.27 23.02 3.89
N GLU A 87 12.74 24.19 3.54
CA GLU A 87 11.41 24.33 2.93
C GLU A 87 11.26 23.53 1.61
N ARG A 88 12.36 23.22 0.94
CA ARG A 88 12.39 22.50 -0.35
C ARG A 88 12.94 21.11 -0.26
N PHE A 89 13.69 20.78 0.79
CA PHE A 89 14.30 19.48 0.99
C PHE A 89 13.61 18.71 2.10
N SER A 90 13.09 17.54 1.78
CA SER A 90 12.54 16.58 2.74
C SER A 90 13.22 15.22 2.59
N PHE A 91 13.12 14.40 3.62
CA PHE A 91 13.65 13.05 3.65
C PHE A 91 12.74 12.11 4.42
N ARG A 92 12.84 10.82 4.10
CA ARG A 92 12.22 9.74 4.86
C ARG A 92 13.12 8.52 4.89
N TYR A 93 13.21 7.95 6.08
CA TYR A 93 13.80 6.65 6.32
C TYR A 93 12.81 5.80 7.10
N ARG A 94 12.57 4.54 6.67
CA ARG A 94 11.76 3.57 7.42
C ARG A 94 12.38 2.20 7.32
N GLN A 95 12.64 1.60 8.49
CA GLN A 95 13.23 0.28 8.65
C GLN A 95 12.26 -0.65 9.36
N ARG A 96 11.97 -1.80 8.75
CA ARG A 96 11.30 -2.93 9.42
C ARG A 96 12.36 -3.81 10.07
N ILE A 97 12.53 -3.67 11.37
CA ILE A 97 13.54 -4.40 12.16
C ILE A 97 13.16 -5.88 12.25
N SER A 98 11.86 -6.19 12.31
CA SER A 98 11.33 -7.57 12.37
C SER A 98 11.60 -8.42 11.12
N GLN A 99 11.95 -7.81 9.99
CA GLN A 99 12.23 -8.51 8.74
C GLN A 99 13.72 -8.68 8.42
N THR A 100 14.60 -8.23 9.30
CA THR A 100 16.04 -8.37 9.12
C THR A 100 16.44 -9.82 9.44
N LYS A 101 16.71 -10.62 8.41
CA LYS A 101 17.23 -11.99 8.55
C LYS A 101 18.76 -11.95 8.64
N SER A 102 19.37 -12.90 9.33
CA SER A 102 20.83 -12.95 9.54
C SER A 102 21.68 -12.95 8.26
N ASN A 103 21.13 -13.42 7.14
CA ASN A 103 21.80 -13.53 5.83
C ASN A 103 21.22 -12.55 4.79
N SER A 104 20.37 -11.59 5.18
CA SER A 104 19.79 -10.61 4.28
C SER A 104 20.62 -9.31 4.28
N SER A 105 20.55 -8.57 3.19
CA SER A 105 21.06 -7.20 3.16
C SER A 105 20.27 -6.33 4.15
N PHE A 106 20.95 -5.39 4.82
CA PHE A 106 20.28 -4.38 5.65
C PHE A 106 19.15 -3.67 4.88
N PHE A 107 19.34 -3.44 3.59
CA PHE A 107 18.34 -2.81 2.73
C PHE A 107 17.10 -3.67 2.47
N ASP A 108 17.11 -4.97 2.73
CA ASP A 108 15.91 -5.82 2.53
C ASP A 108 14.81 -5.47 3.55
N GLY A 109 15.20 -5.07 4.78
CA GLY A 109 14.28 -4.55 5.78
C GLY A 109 13.98 -3.05 5.66
N THR A 110 14.68 -2.32 4.78
CA THR A 110 14.42 -0.89 4.55
C THR A 110 13.27 -0.71 3.57
N ASP A 111 12.19 -0.05 3.98
CA ASP A 111 11.08 0.32 3.09
C ASP A 111 11.38 1.63 2.36
N TYR A 112 11.70 2.66 3.13
CA TYR A 112 11.99 3.99 2.58
C TYR A 112 13.39 4.44 2.98
N MET A 113 14.11 5.00 2.02
CA MET A 113 15.36 5.72 2.22
C MET A 113 15.50 6.69 1.05
N TRP A 114 14.85 7.82 1.14
CA TRP A 114 14.82 8.78 0.03
C TRP A 114 15.00 10.22 0.47
N LEU A 115 15.45 11.03 -0.48
CA LEU A 115 15.48 12.48 -0.44
C LEU A 115 14.52 13.01 -1.51
N GLN A 116 13.81 14.08 -1.19
CA GLN A 116 12.94 14.79 -2.12
C GLN A 116 13.33 16.26 -2.18
N TYR A 117 13.35 16.81 -3.39
CA TYR A 117 13.56 18.24 -3.64
C TYR A 117 12.38 18.82 -4.41
N ALA A 118 11.76 19.85 -3.85
CA ALA A 118 10.72 20.63 -4.50
C ALA A 118 11.33 21.78 -5.30
N PHE A 119 11.27 21.72 -6.62
CA PHE A 119 11.73 22.82 -7.49
C PHE A 119 10.85 24.06 -7.30
N ASN A 120 9.55 23.83 -7.18
CA ASN A 120 8.50 24.84 -6.94
C ASN A 120 7.23 24.15 -6.40
N ASN A 121 6.11 24.85 -6.34
CA ASN A 121 4.84 24.31 -5.85
C ASN A 121 4.21 23.24 -6.77
N ARG A 122 4.73 23.07 -7.99
CA ARG A 122 4.19 22.11 -8.97
C ARG A 122 5.09 20.90 -9.19
N TRP A 123 6.40 21.08 -9.12
CA TRP A 123 7.36 20.05 -9.49
C TRP A 123 8.24 19.64 -8.33
N ASP A 124 8.41 18.37 -8.14
CA ASP A 124 9.37 17.79 -7.22
C ASP A 124 10.02 16.54 -7.82
N ILE A 125 11.18 16.20 -7.30
CA ILE A 125 11.90 14.96 -7.59
C ILE A 125 12.23 14.26 -6.28
N ARG A 126 12.00 12.94 -6.24
CA ARG A 126 12.35 12.06 -5.12
C ARG A 126 13.26 10.97 -5.63
N ALA A 127 14.36 10.69 -4.92
CA ALA A 127 15.32 9.67 -5.29
C ALA A 127 15.77 8.85 -4.08
N GLY A 128 15.99 7.56 -4.27
CA GLY A 128 16.41 6.61 -3.24
C GLY A 128 15.57 5.33 -3.24
N LYS A 129 15.41 4.70 -2.08
CA LYS A 129 14.51 3.55 -1.95
C LYS A 129 13.09 4.05 -1.69
N VAL A 130 12.18 3.73 -2.59
CA VAL A 130 10.80 4.23 -2.65
C VAL A 130 9.81 3.07 -2.78
N ALA A 131 8.54 3.32 -2.47
CA ALA A 131 7.48 2.41 -2.87
C ALA A 131 7.32 2.43 -4.40
N LEU A 132 7.05 1.27 -4.99
CA LEU A 132 6.61 1.20 -6.37
C LEU A 132 5.18 1.75 -6.46
N GLU A 133 4.95 2.62 -7.45
CA GLU A 133 3.70 3.33 -7.62
C GLU A 133 2.62 2.42 -8.22
N PHE A 134 2.01 1.56 -7.39
CA PHE A 134 0.80 0.83 -7.74
C PHE A 134 -0.42 1.56 -7.20
N GLY A 135 -1.34 1.91 -8.08
CA GLY A 135 -2.55 2.68 -7.76
C GLY A 135 -3.58 1.86 -6.99
N SER A 136 -3.45 1.78 -5.67
CA SER A 136 -4.30 0.95 -4.82
C SER A 136 -4.35 1.52 -3.41
N ALA A 137 -5.53 1.52 -2.79
CA ALA A 137 -5.69 1.88 -1.38
C ALA A 137 -4.92 0.93 -0.45
N GLU A 138 -4.81 -0.34 -0.82
CA GLU A 138 -4.03 -1.33 -0.08
C GLU A 138 -2.53 -0.98 -0.09
N TYR A 139 -1.97 -0.55 -1.21
CA TYR A 139 -0.56 -0.15 -1.33
C TYR A 139 -0.22 1.14 -0.58
N GLN A 140 -1.19 2.01 -0.38
CA GLN A 140 -1.01 3.26 0.35
C GLN A 140 -1.08 3.10 1.87
N ARG A 141 -1.59 1.96 2.36
CA ARG A 141 -1.76 1.72 3.78
C ARG A 141 -0.43 1.33 4.43
N ASP A 142 -0.22 1.79 5.68
CA ASP A 142 0.93 1.37 6.46
C ASP A 142 0.91 -0.16 6.70
N PRO A 143 2.04 -0.86 6.53
CA PRO A 143 2.11 -2.31 6.77
C PRO A 143 1.65 -2.75 8.16
N SER A 144 1.78 -1.90 9.17
CA SER A 144 1.30 -2.20 10.52
C SER A 144 -0.22 -2.27 10.63
N GLU A 145 -0.94 -1.59 9.72
CA GLU A 145 -2.40 -1.56 9.66
C GLU A 145 -2.99 -2.60 8.70
N GLN A 146 -2.15 -3.43 8.11
CA GLN A 146 -2.57 -4.47 7.17
C GLN A 146 -2.61 -5.83 7.88
N TYR A 147 -3.81 -6.32 8.19
CA TYR A 147 -4.01 -7.59 8.87
C TYR A 147 -4.17 -8.76 7.89
N VAL A 148 -4.83 -8.50 6.77
CA VAL A 148 -5.06 -9.49 5.71
C VAL A 148 -4.75 -8.82 4.38
N LEU A 149 -3.71 -9.31 3.72
CA LEU A 149 -3.22 -8.80 2.45
C LEU A 149 -3.88 -9.54 1.27
N SER A 150 -4.00 -8.84 0.14
CA SER A 150 -4.32 -9.49 -1.13
C SER A 150 -3.15 -10.36 -1.60
N ASP A 151 -3.46 -11.33 -2.45
CA ASP A 151 -2.39 -12.14 -3.03
C ASP A 151 -1.46 -11.28 -3.91
N PHE A 152 -1.99 -10.23 -4.55
CA PHE A 152 -1.16 -9.30 -5.31
C PHE A 152 -0.10 -8.63 -4.44
N TRP A 153 -0.46 -8.16 -3.24
CA TRP A 153 0.49 -7.55 -2.32
C TRP A 153 1.60 -8.53 -1.87
N ASN A 154 1.26 -9.80 -1.70
CA ASN A 154 2.18 -10.80 -1.15
C ASN A 154 3.29 -11.22 -2.12
N TYR A 155 3.11 -11.04 -3.42
CA TYR A 155 4.05 -11.54 -4.43
C TYR A 155 5.12 -10.53 -4.85
N PRO A 156 4.80 -9.34 -5.40
CA PRO A 156 5.84 -8.43 -5.87
C PRO A 156 6.45 -7.62 -4.71
N PRO A 157 7.78 -7.63 -4.54
CA PRO A 157 8.44 -6.68 -3.64
C PRO A 157 8.08 -5.24 -4.01
N CYS A 158 7.52 -4.49 -3.04
CA CYS A 158 6.96 -3.16 -3.30
C CYS A 158 7.93 -1.99 -3.04
N TYR A 159 9.10 -2.22 -2.44
CA TYR A 159 10.08 -1.16 -2.15
C TYR A 159 11.36 -1.39 -2.92
N LYS A 160 11.71 -0.47 -3.81
CA LYS A 160 12.84 -0.57 -4.74
C LYS A 160 13.60 0.75 -4.84
N PHE A 161 14.86 0.70 -5.27
CA PHE A 161 15.59 1.92 -5.62
C PHE A 161 15.05 2.51 -6.90
N GLY A 162 14.86 3.83 -6.91
CA GLY A 162 14.30 4.52 -8.05
C GLY A 162 14.23 6.03 -7.88
N VAL A 163 13.64 6.66 -8.89
CA VAL A 163 13.42 8.09 -8.97
C VAL A 163 11.96 8.35 -9.35
N ASN A 164 11.32 9.27 -8.63
CA ASN A 164 9.97 9.75 -8.91
C ASN A 164 10.05 11.22 -9.31
N LEU A 165 9.40 11.59 -10.40
CA LEU A 165 9.15 12.98 -10.79
C LEU A 165 7.67 13.27 -10.55
N GLY A 166 7.37 14.14 -9.61
CA GLY A 166 6.02 14.54 -9.25
C GLY A 166 5.62 15.86 -9.93
N TYR A 167 4.37 15.92 -10.38
CA TYR A 167 3.77 17.12 -10.95
C TYR A 167 2.35 17.34 -10.41
N ASN A 168 2.14 18.44 -9.69
CA ASN A 168 0.83 18.85 -9.24
C ASN A 168 0.10 19.55 -10.40
N LEU A 169 -0.81 18.82 -11.05
CA LEU A 169 -1.61 19.30 -12.18
C LEU A 169 -2.58 20.39 -11.70
N THR A 170 -3.26 20.12 -10.60
CA THR A 170 -4.16 21.02 -9.88
C THR A 170 -3.84 21.00 -8.38
N ALA A 171 -4.64 21.67 -7.55
CA ALA A 171 -4.54 21.54 -6.09
C ALA A 171 -4.94 20.13 -5.61
N ASN A 172 -5.76 19.42 -6.39
CA ASN A 172 -6.35 18.13 -6.03
C ASN A 172 -5.78 16.97 -6.86
N ASP A 173 -5.06 17.24 -7.95
CA ASP A 173 -4.57 16.21 -8.87
C ASP A 173 -3.05 16.25 -8.98
N ARG A 174 -2.44 15.08 -8.80
CA ARG A 174 -1.01 14.87 -8.90
C ARG A 174 -0.69 13.74 -9.87
N LEU A 175 0.25 13.98 -10.76
CA LEU A 175 0.88 12.96 -11.59
C LEU A 175 2.24 12.59 -11.02
N VAL A 176 2.60 11.31 -11.08
CA VAL A 176 3.93 10.82 -10.71
C VAL A 176 4.45 9.93 -11.84
N LEU A 177 5.62 10.29 -12.36
CA LEU A 177 6.40 9.44 -13.26
C LEU A 177 7.51 8.80 -12.44
N GLN A 178 7.55 7.47 -12.41
CA GLN A 178 8.56 6.71 -11.68
C GLN A 178 9.41 5.87 -12.63
N ALA A 179 10.73 5.84 -12.38
CA ALA A 179 11.66 4.87 -12.93
C ALA A 179 12.36 4.19 -11.75
N ALA A 180 12.23 2.88 -11.61
CA ALA A 180 12.76 2.12 -10.49
C ALA A 180 13.27 0.74 -10.92
N GLU A 181 14.01 0.08 -10.02
CA GLU A 181 14.29 -1.34 -10.16
C GLU A 181 12.97 -2.12 -10.24
N SER A 182 12.91 -3.10 -11.14
CA SER A 182 11.73 -3.96 -11.25
C SER A 182 11.52 -4.82 -10.00
N SER A 183 10.27 -5.12 -9.69
CA SER A 183 9.90 -6.13 -8.69
C SER A 183 10.52 -7.49 -8.98
N PHE A 184 10.81 -7.80 -10.25
CA PHE A 184 11.40 -9.06 -10.71
C PHE A 184 12.93 -9.04 -10.75
N ARG A 185 13.58 -7.94 -10.31
CA ARG A 185 15.03 -7.86 -10.27
C ARG A 185 15.62 -8.92 -9.34
N THR A 186 16.58 -9.66 -9.85
CA THR A 186 17.41 -10.63 -9.12
C THR A 186 18.87 -10.21 -9.17
N LYS A 187 19.77 -10.92 -8.47
CA LYS A 187 21.22 -10.65 -8.53
C LYS A 187 21.79 -10.77 -9.93
N ASP A 188 21.22 -11.68 -10.74
CA ASP A 188 21.72 -12.03 -12.07
C ASP A 188 20.95 -11.33 -13.20
N ASN A 189 19.94 -10.53 -12.86
CA ASN A 189 19.02 -9.93 -13.83
C ASN A 189 18.72 -8.47 -13.45
N ASP A 190 19.39 -7.54 -14.11
CA ASP A 190 19.21 -6.10 -13.93
C ASP A 190 18.03 -5.62 -14.78
N THR A 191 16.89 -5.51 -14.13
CA THR A 191 15.60 -5.16 -14.77
C THR A 191 14.97 -3.94 -14.13
N TYR A 192 14.20 -3.19 -14.91
CA TYR A 192 13.62 -1.91 -14.52
C TYR A 192 12.09 -1.91 -14.67
N MET A 193 11.48 -0.98 -13.97
CA MET A 193 10.05 -0.71 -14.01
C MET A 193 9.81 0.78 -14.21
N TYR A 194 8.85 1.09 -15.08
CA TYR A 194 8.40 2.46 -15.37
C TYR A 194 6.92 2.57 -15.05
N THR A 195 6.55 3.64 -14.39
CA THR A 195 5.18 3.86 -13.94
C THR A 195 4.74 5.28 -14.20
N LEU A 196 3.50 5.43 -14.65
CA LEU A 196 2.76 6.68 -14.62
C LEU A 196 1.58 6.50 -13.67
N SER A 197 1.51 7.33 -12.63
CA SER A 197 0.43 7.33 -11.65
C SER A 197 -0.31 8.67 -11.65
N TRP A 198 -1.61 8.60 -11.37
CA TRP A 198 -2.46 9.75 -11.12
C TRP A 198 -3.15 9.58 -9.77
N TYR A 199 -3.00 10.58 -8.93
CA TYR A 199 -3.64 10.71 -7.62
C TYR A 199 -4.60 11.89 -7.67
N GLY A 200 -5.90 11.64 -7.43
CA GLY A 200 -6.92 12.65 -7.33
C GLY A 200 -7.51 12.68 -5.92
N ASN A 201 -7.64 13.86 -5.34
CA ASN A 201 -8.18 14.07 -4.00
C ASN A 201 -9.37 15.05 -4.08
N HIS A 202 -10.57 14.51 -4.33
CA HIS A 202 -11.80 15.28 -4.58
C HIS A 202 -12.80 15.05 -3.45
N ASP A 203 -12.62 15.76 -2.30
CA ASP A 203 -13.49 15.72 -1.11
C ASP A 203 -13.83 14.29 -0.65
N TRP A 204 -14.96 13.79 -1.11
CA TRP A 204 -15.47 12.47 -0.75
C TRP A 204 -14.93 11.32 -1.64
N PHE A 205 -14.29 11.65 -2.77
CA PHE A 205 -13.81 10.69 -3.75
C PHE A 205 -12.32 10.87 -4.03
N HIS A 206 -11.54 9.83 -3.80
CA HIS A 206 -10.12 9.82 -4.11
C HIS A 206 -9.81 8.73 -5.14
N THR A 207 -8.93 9.05 -6.08
CA THR A 207 -8.46 8.13 -7.12
C THR A 207 -6.97 7.86 -6.95
N MET A 208 -6.59 6.63 -7.20
CA MET A 208 -5.20 6.18 -7.24
C MET A 208 -5.06 5.26 -8.44
N TYR A 209 -4.65 5.81 -9.58
CA TYR A 209 -4.51 5.04 -10.81
C TYR A 209 -3.06 4.91 -11.20
N SER A 210 -2.66 3.77 -11.72
CA SER A 210 -1.34 3.60 -12.30
C SER A 210 -1.33 2.68 -13.50
N ALA A 211 -0.45 3.02 -14.44
CA ALA A 211 -0.05 2.16 -15.54
C ALA A 211 1.45 1.88 -15.40
N ASN A 212 1.80 0.60 -15.32
CA ASN A 212 3.14 0.16 -15.03
C ASN A 212 3.66 -0.75 -16.15
N VAL A 213 4.94 -0.59 -16.50
CA VAL A 213 5.68 -1.45 -17.41
C VAL A 213 6.86 -2.01 -16.65
N ALA A 214 6.79 -3.28 -16.25
CA ALA A 214 7.83 -3.93 -15.48
C ALA A 214 8.55 -4.98 -16.32
N GLU A 215 9.86 -4.92 -16.35
CA GLU A 215 10.69 -5.93 -16.98
C GLU A 215 10.82 -7.12 -16.02
N TYR A 216 10.27 -8.31 -16.38
CA TYR A 216 10.36 -9.51 -15.57
C TYR A 216 11.56 -10.41 -15.96
N ARG A 217 12.07 -10.23 -17.18
CA ARG A 217 13.33 -10.72 -17.71
C ARG A 217 13.84 -9.70 -18.71
N ARG A 218 15.13 -9.67 -18.96
CA ARG A 218 15.74 -8.72 -19.90
C ARG A 218 15.02 -8.71 -21.26
N GLY A 219 14.47 -7.56 -21.62
CA GLY A 219 13.68 -7.36 -22.84
C GLY A 219 12.30 -8.03 -22.85
N LYS A 220 11.82 -8.53 -21.68
CA LYS A 220 10.48 -9.11 -21.52
C LYS A 220 9.71 -8.36 -20.47
N PHE A 221 8.50 -7.91 -20.81
CA PHE A 221 7.71 -6.98 -20.01
C PHE A 221 6.38 -7.57 -19.58
N ILE A 222 5.97 -7.20 -18.37
CA ILE A 222 4.61 -7.33 -17.88
C ILE A 222 4.05 -5.92 -17.66
N TYR A 223 2.79 -5.75 -18.01
CA TYR A 223 2.07 -4.50 -17.84
C TYR A 223 1.06 -4.65 -16.71
N TYR A 224 0.97 -3.63 -15.85
CA TYR A 224 -0.05 -3.55 -14.82
C TYR A 224 -0.93 -2.35 -15.08
N LEU A 225 -2.23 -2.52 -14.87
CA LEU A 225 -3.19 -1.44 -14.75
C LEU A 225 -3.81 -1.56 -13.35
N SER A 226 -3.61 -0.54 -12.53
CA SER A 226 -4.17 -0.49 -11.18
C SER A 226 -5.12 0.70 -11.09
N LEU A 227 -6.33 0.47 -10.56
CA LEU A 227 -7.37 1.46 -10.37
C LEU A 227 -7.86 1.37 -8.93
N GLY A 228 -7.40 2.28 -8.08
CA GLY A 228 -7.80 2.38 -6.69
C GLY A 228 -8.78 3.53 -6.49
N HIS A 229 -9.83 3.28 -5.72
CA HIS A 229 -10.85 4.25 -5.37
C HIS A 229 -11.08 4.25 -3.87
N THR A 230 -11.19 5.44 -3.30
CA THR A 230 -11.63 5.63 -1.92
C THR A 230 -12.82 6.58 -1.91
N LEU A 231 -13.91 6.14 -1.29
CA LEU A 231 -15.13 6.93 -1.11
C LEU A 231 -15.29 7.21 0.39
N ASN A 232 -15.32 8.48 0.78
CA ASN A 232 -15.42 8.93 2.15
C ASN A 232 -16.81 9.48 2.44
N PHE A 233 -17.48 8.89 3.42
CA PHE A 233 -18.84 9.29 3.87
C PHE A 233 -18.83 9.66 5.36
N GLY A 234 -17.84 10.44 5.79
CA GLY A 234 -17.66 10.83 7.18
C GLY A 234 -17.17 9.65 8.04
N LYS A 235 -18.11 8.97 8.73
CA LYS A 235 -17.77 7.81 9.58
C LYS A 235 -17.58 6.50 8.81
N ALA A 236 -17.90 6.46 7.53
CA ALA A 236 -17.74 5.30 6.67
C ALA A 236 -16.80 5.62 5.50
N GLN A 237 -15.96 4.66 5.15
CA GLN A 237 -15.07 4.72 3.99
C GLN A 237 -15.19 3.41 3.22
N ILE A 238 -15.29 3.51 1.89
CA ILE A 238 -15.25 2.36 1.00
C ILE A 238 -14.00 2.47 0.15
N ASN A 239 -13.20 1.40 0.12
CA ASN A 239 -12.07 1.27 -0.78
C ASN A 239 -12.37 0.18 -1.82
N VAL A 240 -12.08 0.45 -3.09
CA VAL A 240 -12.18 -0.52 -4.17
C VAL A 240 -10.92 -0.45 -5.01
N ASP A 241 -10.18 -1.55 -5.02
CA ASP A 241 -8.97 -1.69 -5.82
C ASP A 241 -9.20 -2.74 -6.92
N TYR A 242 -8.82 -2.42 -8.13
CA TYR A 242 -8.75 -3.33 -9.26
C TYR A 242 -7.34 -3.30 -9.83
N GLN A 243 -6.73 -4.47 -9.97
CA GLN A 243 -5.39 -4.64 -10.51
C GLN A 243 -5.42 -5.70 -11.60
N ASN A 244 -5.05 -5.31 -12.80
CA ASN A 244 -4.97 -6.21 -13.95
C ASN A 244 -3.53 -6.34 -14.43
N ARG A 245 -3.15 -7.53 -14.86
CA ARG A 245 -1.80 -7.89 -15.28
C ARG A 245 -1.83 -8.43 -16.71
N PHE A 246 -0.91 -7.95 -17.56
CA PHE A 246 -0.84 -8.34 -18.97
C PHE A 246 0.59 -8.68 -19.35
N ILE A 247 0.80 -9.84 -19.94
CA ILE A 247 1.98 -10.16 -20.75
C ILE A 247 1.57 -10.17 -22.20
N GLU A 248 0.42 -10.80 -22.49
CA GLU A 248 -0.24 -10.86 -23.76
C GLU A 248 -1.69 -10.39 -23.62
N LYS A 249 -2.35 -10.12 -24.73
CA LYS A 249 -3.75 -9.71 -24.72
C LYS A 249 -4.65 -10.85 -24.21
N HIS A 250 -5.39 -10.58 -23.17
CA HIS A 250 -6.41 -11.48 -22.59
C HIS A 250 -7.58 -10.67 -22.01
N ASP A 251 -8.65 -11.37 -21.62
CA ASP A 251 -9.79 -10.73 -20.95
C ASP A 251 -9.41 -10.24 -19.55
N PHE A 252 -9.97 -9.11 -19.12
CA PHE A 252 -9.62 -8.43 -17.87
C PHE A 252 -9.67 -9.32 -16.60
N TRP A 253 -10.60 -10.27 -16.56
CA TRP A 253 -10.79 -11.15 -15.39
C TRP A 253 -9.87 -12.37 -15.37
N LYS A 254 -9.09 -12.62 -16.42
CA LYS A 254 -8.23 -13.80 -16.49
C LYS A 254 -6.95 -13.68 -15.64
N ASP A 255 -6.48 -12.46 -15.45
CA ASP A 255 -5.33 -12.19 -14.57
C ASP A 255 -5.54 -10.86 -13.86
N CYS A 256 -6.22 -10.92 -12.73
CA CYS A 256 -6.57 -9.74 -11.95
C CYS A 256 -6.68 -10.03 -10.46
N THR A 257 -6.63 -8.97 -9.68
CA THR A 257 -7.02 -8.93 -8.27
C THR A 257 -8.01 -7.80 -8.08
N ILE A 258 -9.12 -8.09 -7.42
CA ILE A 258 -10.15 -7.12 -7.03
C ILE A 258 -10.25 -7.15 -5.52
N ARG A 259 -10.15 -5.99 -4.87
CA ARG A 259 -10.35 -5.85 -3.42
C ARG A 259 -11.42 -4.81 -3.15
N GLY A 260 -12.41 -5.17 -2.37
CA GLY A 260 -13.38 -4.27 -1.78
C GLY A 260 -13.21 -4.21 -0.27
N GLU A 261 -13.32 -3.03 0.32
CA GLU A 261 -13.23 -2.85 1.77
C GLU A 261 -14.18 -1.76 2.23
N LEU A 262 -14.91 -2.04 3.30
CA LEU A 262 -15.74 -1.08 4.02
C LEU A 262 -15.16 -0.88 5.41
N MET A 263 -14.83 0.37 5.74
CA MET A 263 -14.41 0.79 7.08
C MET A 263 -15.49 1.67 7.69
N VAL A 264 -15.86 1.40 8.96
CA VAL A 264 -16.81 2.20 9.71
C VAL A 264 -16.21 2.58 11.06
N ARG A 265 -16.18 3.87 11.35
CA ARG A 265 -15.70 4.44 12.61
C ARG A 265 -16.88 5.05 13.38
N PRO A 266 -17.61 4.25 14.19
CA PRO A 266 -18.77 4.76 14.91
C PRO A 266 -18.38 5.85 15.92
N ASN A 267 -17.19 5.76 16.50
CA ASN A 267 -16.56 6.76 17.38
C ASN A 267 -15.03 6.67 17.31
N ASP A 268 -14.32 7.47 18.10
CA ASP A 268 -12.85 7.55 18.08
C ASP A 268 -12.16 6.29 18.63
N HIS A 269 -12.89 5.43 19.35
CA HIS A 269 -12.34 4.22 19.95
C HIS A 269 -12.46 2.99 19.01
N PHE A 270 -13.45 2.94 18.15
CA PHE A 270 -13.74 1.74 17.35
C PHE A 270 -13.56 1.98 15.85
N ASN A 271 -12.91 1.04 15.21
CA ASN A 271 -12.87 0.90 13.75
C ASN A 271 -13.28 -0.52 13.37
N LEU A 272 -14.31 -0.63 12.53
CA LEU A 272 -14.84 -1.88 12.00
C LEU A 272 -14.48 -1.97 10.53
N VAL A 273 -13.86 -3.06 10.13
CA VAL A 273 -13.42 -3.28 8.75
C VAL A 273 -14.02 -4.58 8.23
N GLY A 274 -14.76 -4.52 7.13
CA GLY A 274 -15.17 -5.67 6.35
C GLY A 274 -14.49 -5.64 4.98
N PHE A 275 -14.01 -6.77 4.48
CA PHE A 275 -13.32 -6.82 3.20
C PHE A 275 -13.64 -8.07 2.39
N GLY A 276 -13.49 -7.96 1.06
CA GLY A 276 -13.51 -9.06 0.11
C GLY A 276 -12.40 -8.91 -0.91
N VAL A 277 -11.76 -10.01 -1.26
CA VAL A 277 -10.68 -10.07 -2.27
C VAL A 277 -10.97 -11.21 -3.23
N TYR A 278 -10.93 -10.94 -4.51
CA TYR A 278 -10.91 -11.95 -5.56
C TYR A 278 -9.60 -11.86 -6.33
N THR A 279 -8.94 -13.00 -6.54
CA THR A 279 -7.69 -13.09 -7.29
C THR A 279 -7.78 -14.21 -8.30
N SER A 280 -7.41 -13.94 -9.55
CA SER A 280 -7.33 -14.92 -10.62
C SER A 280 -6.03 -14.77 -11.40
N ASN A 281 -5.41 -15.90 -11.76
CA ASN A 281 -4.39 -15.97 -12.81
C ASN A 281 -4.63 -17.23 -13.68
N LYS A 282 -5.26 -17.03 -14.84
CA LYS A 282 -5.52 -18.07 -15.84
C LYS A 282 -4.66 -17.89 -17.10
N THR A 283 -3.54 -17.16 -17.01
CA THR A 283 -2.77 -16.74 -18.17
C THR A 283 -1.33 -17.25 -18.19
N HIS A 284 -0.51 -16.92 -17.17
CA HIS A 284 0.94 -17.12 -17.20
C HIS A 284 1.54 -17.58 -15.88
N ASP A 285 2.63 -18.32 -15.97
CA ASP A 285 3.51 -18.65 -14.86
C ASP A 285 4.82 -17.84 -14.98
N LEU A 286 5.02 -16.86 -14.10
CA LEU A 286 6.21 -16.01 -14.05
C LEU A 286 7.13 -16.36 -12.88
N GLY A 287 6.87 -17.48 -12.19
CA GLY A 287 7.67 -17.90 -11.06
C GLY A 287 7.25 -17.30 -9.70
N PRO A 288 8.14 -17.34 -8.70
CA PRO A 288 7.76 -17.13 -7.29
C PRO A 288 7.38 -15.70 -6.92
N LEU A 289 7.65 -14.71 -7.77
CA LEU A 289 7.29 -13.30 -7.54
C LEU A 289 5.97 -12.92 -8.22
N TYR A 290 5.18 -13.91 -8.59
CA TYR A 290 3.93 -13.72 -9.30
C TYR A 290 2.86 -14.68 -8.80
N ILE A 291 1.59 -14.29 -8.92
CA ILE A 291 0.46 -15.15 -8.54
C ILE A 291 0.52 -16.44 -9.37
N THR A 292 0.50 -17.57 -8.69
CA THR A 292 0.66 -18.88 -9.33
C THR A 292 -0.38 -19.10 -10.42
N TYR A 293 0.06 -19.58 -11.59
CA TYR A 293 -0.83 -19.92 -12.70
C TYR A 293 -1.88 -20.96 -12.29
N GLY A 294 -3.11 -20.74 -12.70
CA GLY A 294 -4.27 -21.58 -12.35
C GLY A 294 -4.91 -21.21 -11.02
N SER A 295 -4.47 -20.11 -10.38
CA SER A 295 -5.14 -19.61 -9.17
C SER A 295 -6.47 -18.96 -9.49
N GLU A 296 -7.46 -19.25 -8.66
CA GLU A 296 -8.74 -18.56 -8.58
C GLU A 296 -9.22 -18.60 -7.13
N LEU A 297 -8.96 -17.51 -6.40
CA LEU A 297 -9.16 -17.43 -4.95
C LEU A 297 -10.16 -16.32 -4.60
N THR A 298 -11.03 -16.62 -3.66
CA THR A 298 -11.88 -15.61 -3.02
C THR A 298 -11.63 -15.63 -1.53
N ARG A 299 -11.38 -14.45 -0.96
CA ARG A 299 -11.17 -14.24 0.46
C ARG A 299 -12.12 -13.15 0.94
N PHE A 300 -12.73 -13.34 2.11
CA PHE A 300 -13.52 -12.31 2.76
C PHE A 300 -13.36 -12.41 4.28
N GLY A 301 -13.62 -11.31 4.95
CA GLY A 301 -13.46 -11.28 6.40
C GLY A 301 -13.78 -9.93 7.00
N GLY A 302 -13.48 -9.82 8.28
CA GLY A 302 -13.65 -8.59 9.03
C GLY A 302 -12.66 -8.47 10.17
N ILE A 303 -12.44 -7.22 10.60
CA ILE A 303 -11.55 -6.84 11.66
C ILE A 303 -12.26 -5.81 12.53
N VAL A 304 -12.08 -5.94 13.83
CA VAL A 304 -12.50 -4.95 14.82
C VAL A 304 -11.23 -4.42 15.47
N GLU A 305 -11.05 -3.12 15.48
CA GLU A 305 -10.01 -2.43 16.23
C GLU A 305 -10.64 -1.61 17.34
N TYR A 306 -10.02 -1.65 18.53
CA TYR A 306 -10.37 -0.83 19.67
C TYR A 306 -9.16 -0.03 20.10
N ALA A 307 -9.28 1.30 20.12
CA ALA A 307 -8.27 2.24 20.60
C ALA A 307 -8.65 2.72 22.01
N PRO A 308 -8.08 2.17 23.08
CA PRO A 308 -8.38 2.62 24.45
C PRO A 308 -7.94 4.06 24.70
N ILE A 309 -6.89 4.51 24.00
CA ILE A 309 -6.31 5.86 24.10
C ILE A 309 -6.17 6.42 22.68
N PRO A 310 -7.19 7.15 22.18
CA PRO A 310 -7.18 7.69 20.82
C PRO A 310 -6.40 9.02 20.72
N GLU A 311 -5.21 9.08 21.35
CA GLU A 311 -4.35 10.27 21.30
C GLU A 311 -3.52 10.30 20.00
N LYS A 312 -3.18 11.50 19.51
CA LYS A 312 -2.43 11.69 18.25
C LYS A 312 -0.97 11.24 18.35
N ASP A 313 -0.34 11.41 19.51
CA ASP A 313 1.10 11.18 19.68
C ASP A 313 1.45 9.72 20.08
N THR A 314 0.43 8.97 20.50
CA THR A 314 0.58 7.55 20.88
C THR A 314 -0.68 6.83 20.49
N THR A 315 -0.57 5.90 19.58
CA THR A 315 -1.69 5.05 19.17
C THR A 315 -1.51 3.68 19.80
N LEU A 316 -2.49 3.27 20.60
CA LEU A 316 -2.62 1.90 21.10
C LEU A 316 -3.89 1.33 20.54
N LYS A 317 -3.81 0.20 19.82
CA LYS A 317 -4.96 -0.52 19.27
C LYS A 317 -4.93 -1.98 19.71
N ILE A 318 -6.05 -2.47 20.15
CA ILE A 318 -6.32 -3.90 20.33
C ILE A 318 -7.18 -4.32 19.14
N HIS A 319 -6.86 -5.42 18.50
CA HIS A 319 -7.63 -5.86 17.34
C HIS A 319 -7.96 -7.34 17.42
N ALA A 320 -9.05 -7.70 16.76
CA ALA A 320 -9.46 -9.06 16.49
C ALA A 320 -9.96 -9.16 15.07
N GLY A 321 -9.59 -10.22 14.36
CA GLY A 321 -9.95 -10.40 12.97
C GLY A 321 -10.19 -11.86 12.60
N TYR A 322 -11.03 -12.05 11.60
CA TYR A 322 -11.28 -13.32 10.98
C TYR A 322 -11.34 -13.18 9.46
N SER A 323 -10.80 -14.14 8.74
CA SER A 323 -11.03 -14.28 7.31
C SER A 323 -11.19 -15.73 6.89
N TYR A 324 -11.94 -15.91 5.82
CA TYR A 324 -12.12 -17.17 5.14
C TYR A 324 -11.69 -17.05 3.69
N CYS A 325 -10.90 -18.02 3.22
CA CYS A 325 -10.42 -18.09 1.84
C CYS A 325 -10.80 -19.44 1.24
N TYR A 326 -11.36 -19.40 0.04
CA TYR A 326 -11.70 -20.60 -0.73
C TYR A 326 -11.32 -20.42 -2.20
N GLY A 327 -11.28 -21.52 -2.93
CA GLY A 327 -10.92 -21.54 -4.33
C GLY A 327 -9.70 -22.42 -4.59
N GLN A 328 -9.10 -22.28 -5.76
CA GLN A 328 -7.97 -23.07 -6.21
C GLN A 328 -6.71 -22.22 -6.24
N GLU A 329 -5.60 -22.71 -5.71
CA GLU A 329 -4.29 -22.09 -5.81
C GLU A 329 -3.35 -22.93 -6.70
N GLY A 330 -3.23 -22.47 -7.96
CA GLY A 330 -2.35 -23.08 -8.95
C GLY A 330 -2.81 -24.40 -9.53
N VAL A 331 -2.27 -24.72 -10.71
CA VAL A 331 -2.54 -25.99 -11.41
C VAL A 331 -1.61 -27.10 -10.93
N LYS A 332 -0.41 -26.75 -10.45
CA LYS A 332 0.65 -27.73 -10.08
C LYS A 332 0.41 -28.44 -8.76
N HIS A 333 -0.48 -27.94 -7.95
CA HIS A 333 -0.85 -28.59 -6.70
C HIS A 333 -2.21 -29.22 -6.88
N GLU A 334 -2.28 -30.53 -6.96
CA GLU A 334 -3.51 -31.33 -6.91
C GLU A 334 -4.33 -31.13 -5.63
N VAL A 335 -4.13 -30.00 -4.96
CA VAL A 335 -4.82 -29.65 -3.72
C VAL A 335 -6.13 -28.97 -4.08
N PRO A 336 -7.25 -29.69 -3.95
CA PRO A 336 -8.56 -29.09 -4.19
C PRO A 336 -8.78 -27.92 -3.26
N SER A 337 -9.53 -26.92 -3.72
CA SER A 337 -10.02 -25.72 -3.03
C SER A 337 -9.52 -25.57 -1.58
N ARG A 338 -8.66 -24.61 -1.33
CA ARG A 338 -8.15 -24.30 0.02
C ARG A 338 -9.23 -23.58 0.81
N ASN A 339 -10.01 -24.34 1.59
CA ASN A 339 -10.82 -23.75 2.63
C ASN A 339 -9.92 -23.39 3.81
N ARG A 340 -9.45 -22.13 3.85
CA ARG A 340 -8.62 -21.62 4.92
C ARG A 340 -9.38 -20.66 5.80
N HIS A 341 -9.29 -20.88 7.11
CA HIS A 341 -9.79 -20.00 8.14
C HIS A 341 -8.58 -19.33 8.82
N PHE A 342 -8.55 -18.04 8.85
CA PHE A 342 -7.54 -17.28 9.54
C PHE A 342 -8.18 -16.44 10.64
N MET A 343 -7.64 -16.53 11.85
CA MET A 343 -8.04 -15.76 13.02
C MET A 343 -6.83 -15.05 13.59
N THR A 344 -7.02 -13.83 14.02
CA THR A 344 -5.98 -13.04 14.68
C THR A 344 -6.58 -12.22 15.82
N VAL A 345 -5.82 -12.14 16.93
CA VAL A 345 -6.07 -11.21 18.03
C VAL A 345 -4.72 -10.63 18.40
N GLY A 346 -4.64 -9.33 18.58
CA GLY A 346 -3.34 -8.74 18.89
C GLY A 346 -3.40 -7.31 19.39
N VAL A 347 -2.22 -6.77 19.57
CA VAL A 347 -1.99 -5.40 20.04
C VAL A 347 -1.02 -4.72 19.07
N GLN A 348 -1.38 -3.52 18.67
CA GLN A 348 -0.54 -2.61 17.91
C GLN A 348 -0.33 -1.32 18.72
N TRP A 349 0.88 -0.81 18.72
CA TRP A 349 1.15 0.54 19.23
C TRP A 349 2.15 1.27 18.36
N GLU A 350 1.99 2.59 18.31
CA GLU A 350 2.90 3.51 17.64
C GLU A 350 3.13 4.72 18.56
N MET A 351 4.38 5.17 18.67
CA MET A 351 4.77 6.37 19.42
C MET A 351 5.53 7.32 18.52
N ASP A 352 5.18 8.61 18.57
CA ASP A 352 6.05 9.68 18.10
C ASP A 352 6.99 10.09 19.25
N ILE A 353 8.25 9.68 19.15
CA ILE A 353 9.27 9.88 20.18
C ILE A 353 9.55 11.38 20.38
N VAL A 354 9.56 12.17 19.30
CA VAL A 354 9.84 13.62 19.38
C VAL A 354 8.69 14.36 20.05
N ALA A 355 7.45 14.04 19.68
CA ALA A 355 6.26 14.63 20.30
C ALA A 355 6.18 14.27 21.81
N LEU A 356 6.43 13.01 22.13
CA LEU A 356 6.45 12.53 23.51
C LEU A 356 7.54 13.22 24.35
N ALA A 357 8.76 13.32 23.82
CA ALA A 357 9.86 14.02 24.50
C ALA A 357 9.52 15.49 24.78
N LYS A 358 8.93 16.20 23.83
CA LYS A 358 8.46 17.58 24.01
C LYS A 358 7.37 17.67 25.08
N LYS A 359 6.43 16.73 25.11
CA LYS A 359 5.34 16.68 26.11
C LYS A 359 5.91 16.49 27.54
N ILE A 360 6.90 15.59 27.70
CA ILE A 360 7.58 15.36 28.97
C ILE A 360 8.36 16.61 29.42
N TRP A 361 9.15 17.19 28.52
CA TRP A 361 9.94 18.40 28.80
C TRP A 361 9.06 19.56 29.26
N ASN A 362 7.98 19.84 28.55
CA ASN A 362 7.04 20.92 28.88
C ASN A 362 6.31 20.70 30.21
N LYS A 363 6.15 19.43 30.65
CA LYS A 363 5.55 19.09 31.93
C LYS A 363 6.50 19.32 33.13
N GLN A 364 7.82 19.15 32.90
CA GLN A 364 8.84 19.33 33.93
C GLN A 364 9.21 20.81 34.16
N HIS A 365 8.89 21.70 33.19
CA HIS A 365 9.26 23.11 33.22
C HIS A 365 8.04 24.04 33.38
N LYS A 366 6.88 23.48 33.72
CA LYS A 366 5.70 24.17 34.25
C LYS A 366 5.65 24.05 35.75
#